data_a71c2867035fb99db286b32440da33eb
#
_entry.id   a71c2867035fb99db286b32440da33eb
#
_cell.length_a   1.000
_cell.length_b   1.000
_cell.length_c   1.000
_cell.angle_alpha   90.00
_cell.angle_beta   90.00
_cell.angle_gamma   90.00
#
_symmetry.space_group_name_H-M   'P 1'
#
loop_
_entity.id
_entity.type
_entity.pdbx_description
1 polymer ?
#
loop_
_entity_poly.entity_id
_entity_poly.type
_entity_poly.pdbx_seq_one_letter_code
_entity_poly.pdbx_strand_id
1 'polypeptide(L)'
;TARGMTPMQRMQTVAGLDNGVQSSFMVGAEQRAWLEKDLARLPDSAPLIVFSHSPLYKLYKNWNFWTDDADEVQAILKRFDRVVVIHGHTHQLLTNRIGNLHFHGLLSTAWPWPYAPQGMPELTIQMSRPDPFNPNDGCGDGEVHVHADGLVDKIYNLWNRNAITVAKGYTKSGGKECVPPQPNRRAY
;
A
#
# COMPACT_ATOMS: atom_id res chain seq x y z
N THR A 1 19.57 8.54 -18.31
CA THR A 1 18.61 9.61 -18.71
C THR A 1 17.82 9.15 -19.92
N ALA A 2 16.47 9.19 -19.82
CA ALA A 2 15.55 8.72 -20.88
C ALA A 2 15.52 9.60 -22.15
N ARG A 3 16.43 10.56 -22.30
CA ARG A 3 16.55 11.38 -23.51
C ARG A 3 17.13 10.53 -24.65
N GLY A 4 16.37 10.40 -25.74
CA GLY A 4 16.77 9.67 -26.95
C GLY A 4 16.21 8.25 -27.08
N MET A 5 15.52 7.73 -26.07
CA MET A 5 14.87 6.42 -26.19
C MET A 5 13.52 6.52 -26.89
N THR A 6 13.23 5.54 -27.74
CA THR A 6 11.86 5.34 -28.28
C THR A 6 10.90 4.95 -27.18
N PRO A 7 9.57 5.11 -27.34
CA PRO A 7 8.58 4.65 -26.37
C PRO A 7 8.75 3.16 -26.03
N MET A 8 9.07 2.31 -27.00
CA MET A 8 9.32 0.89 -26.79
C MET A 8 10.55 0.63 -25.91
N GLN A 9 11.65 1.34 -26.17
CA GLN A 9 12.87 1.22 -25.37
C GLN A 9 12.65 1.70 -23.94
N ARG A 10 11.87 2.77 -23.73
CA ARG A 10 11.49 3.22 -22.39
C ARG A 10 10.68 2.16 -21.68
N MET A 11 9.68 1.58 -22.33
CA MET A 11 8.85 0.53 -21.77
C MET A 11 9.68 -0.70 -21.40
N GLN A 12 10.60 -1.13 -22.26
CA GLN A 12 11.49 -2.26 -21.97
C GLN A 12 12.45 -1.97 -20.83
N THR A 13 12.95 -0.74 -20.74
CA THR A 13 13.82 -0.32 -19.63
C THR A 13 13.05 -0.32 -18.31
N VAL A 14 11.85 0.23 -18.29
CA VAL A 14 10.98 0.22 -17.09
C VAL A 14 10.60 -1.21 -16.72
N ALA A 15 10.19 -2.04 -17.68
CA ALA A 15 9.89 -3.45 -17.44
C ALA A 15 11.11 -4.23 -16.93
N GLY A 16 12.32 -3.89 -17.39
CA GLY A 16 13.57 -4.47 -16.88
C GLY A 16 13.90 -4.03 -15.45
N LEU A 17 13.45 -2.83 -15.06
CA LEU A 17 13.57 -2.36 -13.67
C LEU A 17 12.57 -3.05 -12.72
N ASP A 18 11.40 -3.40 -13.21
CA ASP A 18 10.34 -4.03 -12.40
C ASP A 18 10.42 -5.56 -12.36
N ASN A 19 11.09 -6.18 -13.33
CA ASN A 19 11.18 -7.64 -13.40
C ASN A 19 12.40 -8.19 -12.67
N GLY A 20 12.19 -8.91 -11.59
CA GLY A 20 12.90 -10.05 -10.97
C GLY A 20 14.43 -10.14 -11.00
N VAL A 21 15.11 -9.27 -11.73
CA VAL A 21 16.59 -9.14 -11.76
C VAL A 21 17.06 -8.20 -10.66
N GLN A 22 16.16 -7.45 -10.04
CA GLN A 22 16.46 -6.58 -8.92
C GLN A 22 16.43 -7.36 -7.61
N SER A 23 17.36 -7.04 -6.73
CA SER A 23 17.27 -7.49 -5.33
C SER A 23 15.96 -7.01 -4.71
N SER A 24 15.40 -7.81 -3.81
CA SER A 24 14.21 -7.44 -3.05
C SER A 24 14.42 -6.09 -2.35
N PHE A 25 13.33 -5.35 -2.13
CA PHE A 25 13.40 -4.15 -1.32
C PHE A 25 13.86 -4.46 0.10
N MET A 26 14.62 -3.55 0.66
CA MET A 26 15.06 -3.57 2.05
C MET A 26 15.05 -2.16 2.62
N VAL A 27 14.64 -2.02 3.87
CA VAL A 27 14.84 -0.79 4.64
C VAL A 27 16.30 -0.67 5.07
N GLY A 28 16.91 -1.79 5.42
CA GLY A 28 18.31 -1.88 5.82
C GLY A 28 18.52 -1.55 7.32
N ALA A 29 19.63 -2.05 7.85
CA ALA A 29 19.90 -1.97 9.29
C ALA A 29 20.09 -0.53 9.78
N GLU A 30 20.77 0.30 8.98
CA GLU A 30 21.02 1.70 9.32
C GLU A 30 19.70 2.50 9.42
N GLN A 31 18.81 2.34 8.45
CA GLN A 31 17.53 3.04 8.46
C GLN A 31 16.60 2.51 9.53
N ARG A 32 16.62 1.21 9.82
CA ARG A 32 15.88 0.65 10.95
C ARG A 32 16.37 1.21 12.30
N ALA A 33 17.68 1.30 12.49
CA ALA A 33 18.25 1.91 13.69
C ALA A 33 17.88 3.40 13.83
N TRP A 34 17.88 4.13 12.72
CA TRP A 34 17.39 5.51 12.70
C TRP A 34 15.90 5.57 13.10
N LEU A 35 15.06 4.73 12.51
CA LEU A 35 13.62 4.68 12.80
C LEU A 35 13.37 4.39 14.29
N GLU A 36 14.04 3.40 14.83
CA GLU A 36 13.95 3.05 16.26
C GLU A 36 14.33 4.22 17.16
N LYS A 37 15.44 4.89 16.86
CA LYS A 37 15.89 6.07 17.59
C LYS A 37 14.93 7.25 17.47
N ASP A 38 14.38 7.50 16.29
CA ASP A 38 13.45 8.60 16.03
C ASP A 38 12.14 8.40 16.82
N LEU A 39 11.65 7.18 16.82
CA LEU A 39 10.43 6.82 17.52
C LEU A 39 10.61 6.65 19.06
N ALA A 40 11.82 6.45 19.56
CA ALA A 40 12.08 6.10 20.97
C ALA A 40 11.49 7.07 21.98
N ARG A 41 11.35 8.33 21.61
CA ARG A 41 10.79 9.40 22.48
C ARG A 41 9.27 9.49 22.49
N LEU A 42 8.60 8.76 21.59
CA LEU A 42 7.15 8.78 21.51
C LEU A 42 6.54 7.75 22.48
N PRO A 43 5.44 8.08 23.15
CA PRO A 43 4.71 7.10 23.96
C PRO A 43 4.04 6.07 23.04
N ASP A 44 3.82 4.86 23.54
CA ASP A 44 3.18 3.77 22.79
C ASP A 44 1.76 4.12 22.33
N SER A 45 1.09 5.04 23.01
CA SER A 45 -0.22 5.56 22.65
C SER A 45 -0.20 6.57 21.50
N ALA A 46 0.97 7.04 21.05
CA ALA A 46 1.07 7.96 19.94
C ALA A 46 0.59 7.28 18.63
N PRO A 47 -0.36 7.88 17.90
CA PRO A 47 -0.75 7.37 16.60
C PRO A 47 0.35 7.61 15.58
N LEU A 48 0.65 6.61 14.77
CA LEU A 48 1.65 6.72 13.72
C LEU A 48 1.03 6.56 12.33
N ILE A 49 1.46 7.41 11.41
CA ILE A 49 1.26 7.21 9.98
C ILE A 49 2.64 7.08 9.35
N VAL A 50 2.90 5.93 8.75
CA VAL A 50 4.19 5.59 8.12
C VAL A 50 3.98 5.55 6.62
N PHE A 51 4.83 6.23 5.87
CA PHE A 51 4.85 6.18 4.41
C PHE A 51 6.05 5.37 3.94
N SER A 52 5.80 4.45 3.02
CA SER A 52 6.83 3.63 2.39
C SER A 52 6.53 3.46 0.91
N HIS A 53 7.56 3.37 0.05
CA HIS A 53 7.30 3.01 -1.34
C HIS A 53 6.92 1.54 -1.47
N SER A 54 7.72 0.63 -0.91
CA SER A 54 7.41 -0.80 -0.93
C SER A 54 6.47 -1.20 0.22
N PRO A 55 5.68 -2.26 0.06
CA PRO A 55 4.89 -2.81 1.16
C PRO A 55 5.81 -3.30 2.28
N LEU A 56 5.58 -2.83 3.52
CA LEU A 56 6.33 -3.31 4.69
C LEU A 56 5.76 -4.65 5.21
N TYR A 57 5.48 -5.54 4.27
CA TYR A 57 5.10 -6.94 4.51
C TYR A 57 5.45 -7.80 3.29
N LYS A 58 5.39 -9.11 3.46
CA LYS A 58 5.79 -10.10 2.45
C LYS A 58 4.56 -10.61 1.72
N LEU A 59 4.21 -10.00 0.58
CA LEU A 59 3.00 -10.35 -0.19
C LEU A 59 3.30 -11.32 -1.33
N TYR A 60 4.09 -10.89 -2.33
CA TYR A 60 4.35 -11.69 -3.51
C TYR A 60 5.74 -11.39 -4.08
N LYS A 61 6.66 -12.32 -3.85
CA LYS A 61 8.08 -12.11 -4.16
C LYS A 61 8.36 -11.98 -5.65
N ASN A 62 7.64 -12.72 -6.50
CA ASN A 62 7.88 -12.74 -7.94
C ASN A 62 7.63 -11.39 -8.63
N TRP A 63 6.78 -10.55 -8.05
CA TRP A 63 6.53 -9.19 -8.54
C TRP A 63 7.19 -8.13 -7.68
N ASN A 64 8.11 -8.55 -6.82
CA ASN A 64 8.76 -7.68 -5.84
C ASN A 64 7.78 -6.92 -4.90
N PHE A 65 6.56 -7.45 -4.70
CA PHE A 65 5.64 -6.97 -3.66
C PHE A 65 6.08 -7.52 -2.31
N TRP A 66 7.31 -7.16 -1.94
CA TRP A 66 8.02 -7.81 -0.86
C TRP A 66 9.15 -6.92 -0.33
N THR A 67 9.23 -6.79 0.98
CA THR A 67 10.35 -6.16 1.66
C THR A 67 11.01 -7.21 2.54
N ASP A 68 12.26 -7.53 2.29
CA ASP A 68 12.95 -8.67 2.92
C ASP A 68 13.01 -8.55 4.44
N ASP A 69 13.26 -7.35 4.94
CA ASP A 69 13.34 -7.02 6.36
C ASP A 69 12.06 -6.39 6.93
N ALA A 70 10.92 -6.72 6.34
CA ALA A 70 9.62 -6.21 6.78
C ALA A 70 9.29 -6.61 8.23
N ASP A 71 9.68 -7.81 8.63
CA ASP A 71 9.37 -8.33 9.98
C ASP A 71 10.10 -7.52 11.05
N GLU A 72 11.35 -7.14 10.78
CA GLU A 72 12.17 -6.30 11.66
C GLU A 72 11.62 -4.87 11.75
N VAL A 73 11.16 -4.30 10.62
CA VAL A 73 10.49 -2.99 10.64
C VAL A 73 9.19 -3.05 11.43
N GLN A 74 8.38 -4.08 11.19
CA GLN A 74 7.15 -4.29 11.94
C GLN A 74 7.41 -4.46 13.44
N ALA A 75 8.50 -5.12 13.84
CA ALA A 75 8.86 -5.28 15.25
C ALA A 75 9.06 -3.92 15.94
N ILE A 76 9.70 -2.96 15.28
CA ILE A 76 9.85 -1.58 15.78
C ILE A 76 8.49 -0.89 15.92
N LEU A 77 7.60 -1.06 14.95
CA LEU A 77 6.30 -0.38 14.93
C LEU A 77 5.26 -1.00 15.86
N LYS A 78 5.36 -2.30 16.15
CA LYS A 78 4.35 -3.06 16.93
C LYS A 78 4.11 -2.57 18.36
N ARG A 79 5.05 -1.81 18.94
CA ARG A 79 4.86 -1.26 20.28
C ARG A 79 3.76 -0.20 20.34
N PHE A 80 3.52 0.50 19.23
CA PHE A 80 2.51 1.56 19.17
C PHE A 80 1.09 1.00 19.04
N ASP A 81 0.14 1.65 19.71
CA ASP A 81 -1.25 1.19 19.72
C ASP A 81 -1.96 1.36 18.38
N ARG A 82 -1.59 2.37 17.60
CA ARG A 82 -2.25 2.75 16.36
C ARG A 82 -1.23 3.07 15.30
N VAL A 83 -1.06 2.17 14.36
CA VAL A 83 -0.12 2.33 13.25
C VAL A 83 -0.83 2.11 11.92
N VAL A 84 -0.76 3.10 11.07
CA VAL A 84 -1.22 3.02 9.68
C VAL A 84 0.00 3.14 8.77
N VAL A 85 0.21 2.16 7.92
CA VAL A 85 1.27 2.18 6.90
C VAL A 85 0.63 2.38 5.54
N ILE A 86 1.06 3.42 4.85
CA ILE A 86 0.60 3.74 3.49
C ILE A 86 1.76 3.45 2.54
N HIS A 87 1.54 2.59 1.57
CA HIS A 87 2.58 2.21 0.63
C HIS A 87 2.14 2.31 -0.83
N GLY A 88 3.10 2.50 -1.71
CA GLY A 88 2.93 2.49 -3.16
C GLY A 88 3.31 1.15 -3.76
N HIS A 89 4.01 1.20 -4.86
CA HIS A 89 4.60 0.09 -5.61
C HIS A 89 3.62 -0.91 -6.23
N THR A 90 2.62 -1.34 -5.50
CA THR A 90 1.70 -2.39 -5.94
C THR A 90 0.65 -1.92 -6.94
N HIS A 91 0.43 -0.62 -7.04
CA HIS A 91 -0.59 0.01 -7.90
C HIS A 91 -2.00 -0.58 -7.71
N GLN A 92 -2.31 -1.05 -6.51
CA GLN A 92 -3.57 -1.73 -6.18
C GLN A 92 -4.11 -1.27 -4.84
N LEU A 93 -5.42 -1.40 -4.67
CA LEU A 93 -6.09 -1.20 -3.40
C LEU A 93 -5.84 -2.40 -2.48
N LEU A 94 -4.65 -2.48 -1.93
CA LEU A 94 -4.30 -3.50 -0.97
C LEU A 94 -4.54 -2.99 0.44
N THR A 95 -5.44 -3.64 1.16
CA THR A 95 -5.56 -3.46 2.59
C THR A 95 -5.12 -4.73 3.29
N ASN A 96 -4.33 -4.58 4.35
CA ASN A 96 -3.84 -5.70 5.13
C ASN A 96 -3.77 -5.31 6.60
N ARG A 97 -3.83 -6.31 7.48
CA ARG A 97 -3.70 -6.12 8.91
C ARG A 97 -2.80 -7.19 9.50
N ILE A 98 -1.76 -6.77 10.18
CA ILE A 98 -0.82 -7.65 10.89
C ILE A 98 -0.73 -7.16 12.33
N GLY A 99 -1.47 -7.81 13.22
CA GLY A 99 -1.60 -7.36 14.60
C GLY A 99 -2.29 -5.99 14.71
N ASN A 100 -1.57 -5.00 15.21
CA ASN A 100 -2.01 -3.60 15.34
C ASN A 100 -1.53 -2.69 14.21
N LEU A 101 -0.86 -3.25 13.21
CA LEU A 101 -0.40 -2.53 12.02
C LEU A 101 -1.41 -2.67 10.89
N HIS A 102 -1.83 -1.55 10.33
CA HIS A 102 -2.78 -1.49 9.22
C HIS A 102 -2.10 -0.93 7.99
N PHE A 103 -2.16 -1.68 6.91
CA PHE A 103 -1.47 -1.37 5.66
C PHE A 103 -2.48 -1.00 4.59
N HIS A 104 -2.17 0.08 3.86
CA HIS A 104 -2.95 0.55 2.71
C HIS A 104 -2.04 0.75 1.50
N GLY A 105 -2.23 -0.08 0.48
CA GLY A 105 -1.62 0.12 -0.82
C GLY A 105 -2.32 1.26 -1.56
N LEU A 106 -1.55 2.09 -2.23
CA LEU A 106 -2.05 3.17 -3.06
C LEU A 106 -2.15 2.74 -4.52
N LEU A 107 -3.10 3.34 -5.21
CA LEU A 107 -3.14 3.32 -6.67
C LEU A 107 -1.98 4.12 -7.26
N SER A 108 -1.67 3.85 -8.52
CA SER A 108 -0.77 4.69 -9.30
C SER A 108 -1.52 5.85 -9.94
N THR A 109 -0.83 6.96 -10.13
CA THR A 109 -1.28 8.08 -10.97
C THR A 109 -0.80 7.97 -12.43
N ALA A 110 -0.08 6.90 -12.78
CA ALA A 110 0.53 6.72 -14.09
C ALA A 110 -0.06 5.54 -14.88
N TRP A 111 -0.11 4.37 -14.30
CA TRP A 111 -0.74 3.19 -14.92
C TRP A 111 -1.30 2.24 -13.84
N PRO A 112 -2.41 1.54 -14.14
CA PRO A 112 -2.95 0.51 -13.25
C PRO A 112 -2.11 -0.77 -13.32
N TRP A 113 -2.09 -1.54 -12.23
CA TRP A 113 -1.64 -2.92 -12.27
C TRP A 113 -2.85 -3.83 -12.45
N PRO A 114 -3.04 -4.47 -13.61
CA PRO A 114 -4.33 -5.07 -13.98
C PRO A 114 -4.61 -6.40 -13.28
N TYR A 115 -3.63 -6.98 -12.60
CA TYR A 115 -3.75 -8.30 -12.00
C TYR A 115 -3.39 -8.25 -10.53
N ALA A 116 -4.26 -8.85 -9.73
CA ALA A 116 -3.93 -9.13 -8.34
C ALA A 116 -3.10 -10.43 -8.26
N PRO A 117 -2.04 -10.50 -7.42
CA PRO A 117 -1.35 -11.75 -7.15
C PRO A 117 -2.28 -12.73 -6.42
N GLN A 118 -1.96 -14.01 -6.50
CA GLN A 118 -2.62 -15.02 -5.66
C GLN A 118 -2.25 -14.79 -4.19
N GLY A 119 -3.16 -15.15 -3.29
CA GLY A 119 -2.92 -15.03 -1.85
C GLY A 119 -3.03 -13.61 -1.32
N MET A 120 -3.93 -12.83 -1.90
CA MET A 120 -4.22 -11.47 -1.40
C MET A 120 -4.61 -11.50 0.08
N PRO A 121 -4.20 -10.49 0.87
CA PRO A 121 -4.67 -10.34 2.23
C PRO A 121 -6.19 -10.33 2.33
N GLU A 122 -6.75 -10.93 3.39
CA GLU A 122 -8.19 -11.08 3.60
C GLU A 122 -8.97 -9.77 3.50
N LEU A 123 -8.36 -8.69 3.98
CA LEU A 123 -8.99 -7.37 4.00
C LEU A 123 -8.83 -6.59 2.68
N THR A 124 -8.23 -7.18 1.67
CA THR A 124 -8.00 -6.49 0.41
C THR A 124 -9.30 -6.13 -0.29
N ILE A 125 -9.40 -4.88 -0.70
CA ILE A 125 -10.52 -4.40 -1.50
C ILE A 125 -10.26 -4.79 -2.95
N GLN A 126 -10.99 -5.78 -3.43
CA GLN A 126 -10.86 -6.23 -4.81
C GLN A 126 -11.55 -5.24 -5.75
N MET A 127 -10.82 -4.79 -6.75
CA MET A 127 -11.37 -4.05 -7.88
C MET A 127 -11.58 -4.98 -9.07
N SER A 128 -12.59 -4.68 -9.88
CA SER A 128 -12.66 -5.25 -11.23
C SER A 128 -11.45 -4.83 -12.04
N ARG A 129 -11.04 -5.69 -12.96
CA ARG A 129 -9.92 -5.41 -13.88
C ARG A 129 -10.11 -4.07 -14.58
N PRO A 130 -9.07 -3.23 -14.66
CA PRO A 130 -9.12 -1.99 -15.42
C PRO A 130 -9.43 -2.24 -16.90
N ASP A 131 -10.16 -1.31 -17.51
CA ASP A 131 -10.40 -1.30 -18.96
C ASP A 131 -9.09 -1.03 -19.70
N PRO A 132 -8.59 -1.95 -20.52
CA PRO A 132 -7.33 -1.77 -21.22
C PRO A 132 -7.37 -0.65 -22.29
N PHE A 133 -8.56 -0.20 -22.67
CA PHE A 133 -8.75 0.90 -23.62
C PHE A 133 -8.91 2.26 -22.95
N ASN A 134 -8.97 2.31 -21.63
CA ASN A 134 -9.01 3.54 -20.85
C ASN A 134 -7.76 3.63 -19.95
N PRO A 135 -6.74 4.41 -20.35
CA PRO A 135 -5.45 4.45 -19.64
C PRO A 135 -5.55 5.00 -18.21
N ASN A 136 -6.66 5.67 -17.88
CA ASN A 136 -6.87 6.24 -16.55
C ASN A 136 -7.69 5.31 -15.64
N ASP A 137 -8.33 4.27 -16.19
CA ASP A 137 -9.12 3.35 -15.37
C ASP A 137 -8.22 2.50 -14.48
N GLY A 138 -8.53 2.46 -13.19
CA GLY A 138 -7.71 1.79 -12.18
C GLY A 138 -6.53 2.62 -11.64
N CYS A 139 -6.37 3.86 -12.15
CA CYS A 139 -5.52 4.88 -11.52
C CYS A 139 -6.29 5.67 -10.47
N GLY A 140 -5.56 6.40 -9.63
CA GLY A 140 -6.17 7.26 -8.63
C GLY A 140 -5.17 7.82 -7.64
N ASP A 141 -5.71 8.60 -6.73
CA ASP A 141 -5.04 9.17 -5.57
C ASP A 141 -5.77 8.80 -4.28
N GLY A 142 -5.35 9.33 -3.18
CA GLY A 142 -6.03 9.05 -1.93
C GLY A 142 -5.87 10.13 -0.88
N GLU A 143 -6.85 10.19 0.00
CA GLU A 143 -6.88 11.08 1.14
C GLU A 143 -6.80 10.30 2.44
N VAL A 144 -6.18 10.89 3.44
CA VAL A 144 -6.08 10.36 4.81
C VAL A 144 -6.64 11.39 5.77
N HIS A 145 -7.76 11.07 6.40
CA HIS A 145 -8.38 11.94 7.39
C HIS A 145 -8.07 11.42 8.79
N VAL A 146 -7.27 12.16 9.52
CA VAL A 146 -6.86 11.82 10.89
C VAL A 146 -7.83 12.44 11.87
N HIS A 147 -8.45 11.62 12.71
CA HIS A 147 -9.36 12.07 13.78
C HIS A 147 -8.61 12.42 15.06
N ALA A 148 -9.25 13.19 15.93
CA ALA A 148 -8.66 13.61 17.21
C ALA A 148 -8.29 12.43 18.13
N ASP A 149 -8.95 11.28 17.99
CA ASP A 149 -8.66 10.05 18.70
C ASP A 149 -7.51 9.23 18.07
N GLY A 150 -6.87 9.76 17.02
CA GLY A 150 -5.79 9.12 16.29
C GLY A 150 -6.24 8.02 15.32
N LEU A 151 -7.53 7.84 15.11
CA LEU A 151 -8.07 6.96 14.08
C LEU A 151 -7.99 7.63 12.71
N VAL A 152 -8.02 6.82 11.68
CA VAL A 152 -7.80 7.28 10.31
C VAL A 152 -8.90 6.76 9.40
N ASP A 153 -9.52 7.65 8.64
CA ASP A 153 -10.26 7.27 7.45
C ASP A 153 -9.33 7.34 6.24
N LYS A 154 -9.36 6.34 5.41
CA LYS A 154 -8.64 6.31 4.14
C LYS A 154 -9.65 6.35 3.01
N ILE A 155 -9.54 7.36 2.15
CA ILE A 155 -10.35 7.53 0.95
C ILE A 155 -9.49 7.24 -0.26
N TYR A 156 -9.97 6.38 -1.13
CA TYR A 156 -9.38 6.09 -2.43
C TYR A 156 -10.22 6.76 -3.51
N ASN A 157 -9.66 7.77 -4.14
CA ASN A 157 -10.26 8.51 -5.26
C ASN A 157 -9.88 7.80 -6.56
N LEU A 158 -10.72 6.89 -7.00
CA LEU A 158 -10.52 6.15 -8.24
C LEU A 158 -10.96 7.01 -9.43
N TRP A 159 -10.07 7.23 -10.37
CA TRP A 159 -10.42 7.93 -11.59
C TRP A 159 -11.39 7.08 -12.42
N ASN A 160 -12.43 7.70 -12.91
CA ASN A 160 -13.54 7.08 -13.66
C ASN A 160 -14.34 6.01 -12.89
N ARG A 161 -14.21 5.96 -11.55
CA ARG A 161 -14.99 5.09 -10.67
C ARG A 161 -15.41 5.85 -9.41
N ASN A 162 -16.34 5.27 -8.65
CA ASN A 162 -16.71 5.84 -7.37
C ASN A 162 -15.56 5.72 -6.35
N ALA A 163 -15.39 6.74 -5.52
CA ALA A 163 -14.45 6.70 -4.41
C ALA A 163 -14.81 5.58 -3.41
N ILE A 164 -13.78 5.02 -2.78
CA ILE A 164 -13.92 3.98 -1.77
C ILE A 164 -13.39 4.52 -0.45
N THR A 165 -14.22 4.47 0.59
CA THR A 165 -13.81 4.88 1.94
C THR A 165 -13.60 3.67 2.82
N VAL A 166 -12.43 3.59 3.44
CA VAL A 166 -12.14 2.67 4.54
C VAL A 166 -12.17 3.50 5.81
N ALA A 167 -13.26 3.38 6.53
CA ALA A 167 -13.50 4.18 7.73
C ALA A 167 -12.72 3.64 8.95
N LYS A 168 -12.78 4.35 10.05
CA LYS A 168 -12.11 4.16 11.36
C LYS A 168 -11.99 2.74 11.95
N GLY A 169 -12.39 1.71 11.22
CA GLY A 169 -12.35 0.30 11.67
C GLY A 169 -10.96 -0.23 12.02
N TYR A 170 -9.91 0.47 11.66
CA TYR A 170 -8.53 0.09 11.93
C TYR A 170 -8.07 0.54 13.31
N THR A 171 -8.56 -0.13 14.33
CA THR A 171 -8.15 0.13 15.70
C THR A 171 -7.62 -1.13 16.37
N LYS A 172 -6.75 -0.97 17.36
CA LYS A 172 -6.27 -2.08 18.22
C LYS A 172 -7.43 -2.81 18.92
N SER A 173 -8.54 -2.14 19.15
CA SER A 173 -9.71 -2.66 19.87
C SER A 173 -10.66 -3.52 19.02
N GLY A 174 -10.30 -3.85 17.80
CA GLY A 174 -11.03 -4.84 17.00
C GLY A 174 -12.43 -4.43 16.56
N GLY A 175 -12.68 -3.14 16.41
CA GLY A 175 -13.92 -2.67 15.78
C GLY A 175 -14.09 -3.35 14.41
N LYS A 176 -15.30 -3.78 14.09
CA LYS A 176 -15.61 -4.35 12.79
C LYS A 176 -15.27 -3.32 11.72
N GLU A 177 -14.38 -3.69 10.84
CA GLU A 177 -13.99 -2.85 9.71
C GLU A 177 -15.20 -2.61 8.82
N CYS A 178 -15.61 -1.37 8.71
CA CYS A 178 -16.62 -0.99 7.74
C CYS A 178 -15.90 -0.67 6.44
N VAL A 179 -15.68 -1.68 5.63
CA VAL A 179 -15.39 -1.49 4.21
C VAL A 179 -16.75 -1.38 3.52
N PRO A 180 -17.14 -0.22 3.00
CA PRO A 180 -18.40 -0.11 2.30
C PRO A 180 -18.40 -1.04 1.09
N PRO A 181 -19.54 -1.67 0.74
CA PRO A 181 -19.63 -2.50 -0.45
C PRO A 181 -19.21 -1.68 -1.66
N GLN A 182 -18.36 -2.24 -2.49
CA GLN A 182 -17.88 -1.57 -3.70
C GLN A 182 -19.06 -1.40 -4.67
N PRO A 183 -19.38 -0.19 -5.09
CA PRO A 183 -20.58 0.05 -5.90
C PRO A 183 -20.51 -0.55 -7.32
N ASN A 184 -19.37 -1.03 -7.77
CA ASN A 184 -19.16 -1.48 -9.14
C ASN A 184 -18.56 -2.89 -9.28
N ARG A 185 -18.99 -3.85 -8.47
CA ARG A 185 -18.77 -5.25 -8.86
C ARG A 185 -19.67 -5.58 -10.04
N ARG A 186 -19.21 -5.36 -11.25
CA ARG A 186 -19.73 -6.11 -12.39
C ARG A 186 -19.24 -7.54 -12.21
N ALA A 187 -20.16 -8.44 -11.92
CA ALA A 187 -19.91 -9.87 -12.10
C ALA A 187 -19.55 -10.06 -13.57
N TYR A 188 -18.39 -10.63 -13.82
CA TYR A 188 -18.02 -11.17 -15.12
C TYR A 188 -18.38 -12.65 -15.09
#